data_fdf46b0a1d4fca6b64b43c7847ed2565
#
_entry.id   fdf46b0a1d4fca6b64b43c7847ed2565
#
_cell.length_a   1.000
_cell.length_b   1.000
_cell.length_c   1.000
_cell.angle_alpha   90.00
_cell.angle_beta   90.00
_cell.angle_gamma   90.00
#
_symmetry.space_group_name_H-M   'P 1'
#
loop_
_entity.id
_entity.type
_entity.pdbx_description
1 polymer ?
#
loop_
_entity_poly.entity_id
_entity_poly.type
_entity_poly.pdbx_seq_one_letter_code
_entity_poly.pdbx_strand_id
1 'polypeptide(L)'
;TKNGPVDFQPREPYSPLFTAIEHTDQMVEFQVTQEYLGHSNHIAYLAPMWKEFFEFVPANSLKAVAGVANIGTDVNWCGHPFAQSNWYAFGRLAWNPSLSSEEIAEEWLKQTFTTEAAFVNPVKDIMMDSREAVVDYMMPMGLHHLFAWGHHYGPEPWCAIPGARPDWMPSYYHKADKVG
;
A
#
# COMPACT_ATOMS: atom_id res chain seq x y z
N THR A 1 13.43 -2.04 5.41
CA THR A 1 12.20 -2.26 4.68
C THR A 1 12.39 -3.41 3.73
N LYS A 2 11.96 -4.59 4.10
CA LYS A 2 11.90 -5.72 3.18
C LYS A 2 10.62 -5.57 2.37
N ASN A 3 10.76 -5.08 1.13
CA ASN A 3 9.89 -5.37 -0.01
C ASN A 3 8.40 -5.53 0.28
N GLY A 4 7.80 -4.55 0.81
CA GLY A 4 6.37 -4.45 0.94
C GLY A 4 6.03 -2.99 1.01
N PRO A 5 4.77 -2.62 0.84
CA PRO A 5 4.33 -1.33 1.30
C PRO A 5 4.92 -1.19 2.69
N VAL A 6 5.60 -0.10 2.91
CA VAL A 6 6.34 0.10 4.14
C VAL A 6 5.36 -0.14 5.27
N ASP A 7 5.48 -1.28 5.93
CA ASP A 7 4.88 -1.44 7.24
C ASP A 7 5.68 -0.51 8.14
N PHE A 8 5.31 0.74 8.10
CA PHE A 8 5.84 1.75 8.96
C PHE A 8 5.26 1.45 10.33
N GLN A 9 5.96 0.58 11.06
CA GLN A 9 5.67 0.38 12.47
C GLN A 9 6.27 1.56 13.23
N PRO A 10 5.51 2.63 13.52
CA PRO A 10 6.04 3.79 14.23
C PRO A 10 6.41 3.47 15.67
N ARG A 11 6.27 2.22 16.06
CA ARG A 11 6.50 1.72 17.43
C ARG A 11 7.87 1.13 17.68
N GLU A 12 8.73 1.10 16.66
CA GLU A 12 10.11 0.64 16.86
C GLU A 12 11.03 1.84 17.09
N PRO A 13 11.22 2.29 18.35
CA PRO A 13 11.99 3.51 18.64
C PRO A 13 13.50 3.37 18.40
N TYR A 14 13.93 2.24 17.85
CA TYR A 14 15.35 1.90 17.73
C TYR A 14 15.83 1.70 16.29
N SER A 15 15.00 1.95 15.30
CA SER A 15 15.48 1.91 13.91
C SER A 15 16.43 3.08 13.64
N PRO A 16 17.63 2.85 13.10
CA PRO A 16 18.54 3.92 12.70
C PRO A 16 17.90 4.92 11.73
N LEU A 17 16.94 4.47 10.93
CA LEU A 17 16.17 5.32 10.03
C LEU A 17 15.37 6.38 10.80
N PHE A 18 14.67 5.98 11.86
CA PHE A 18 13.87 6.91 12.67
C PHE A 18 14.73 7.94 13.38
N THR A 19 15.88 7.54 13.88
CA THR A 19 16.84 8.45 14.49
C THR A 19 17.37 9.47 13.47
N ALA A 20 17.56 9.07 12.21
CA ALA A 20 18.01 9.95 11.16
C ALA A 20 16.94 10.98 10.75
N ILE A 21 15.66 10.61 10.75
CA ILE A 21 14.54 11.49 10.37
C ILE A 21 14.46 12.75 11.25
N GLU A 22 14.85 12.66 12.51
CA GLU A 22 14.82 13.81 13.43
C GLU A 22 15.93 14.84 13.15
N HIS A 23 17.01 14.42 12.51
CA HIS A 23 18.23 15.21 12.40
C HIS A 23 18.64 15.58 10.98
N THR A 24 17.97 15.04 9.97
CA THR A 24 18.33 15.28 8.57
C THR A 24 17.11 15.61 7.73
N ASP A 25 17.31 16.43 6.71
CA ASP A 25 16.29 16.65 5.69
C ASP A 25 15.99 15.34 4.96
N GLN A 26 14.71 14.98 4.85
CA GLN A 26 14.27 13.74 4.27
C GLN A 26 13.60 13.95 2.92
N MET A 27 13.85 13.02 2.02
CA MET A 27 13.07 12.81 0.81
C MET A 27 12.48 11.41 0.88
N VAL A 28 11.20 11.29 0.58
CA VAL A 28 10.47 10.02 0.69
C VAL A 28 9.83 9.65 -0.64
N GLU A 29 9.93 8.38 -1.00
CA GLU A 29 9.28 7.80 -2.16
C GLU A 29 8.19 6.86 -1.70
N PHE A 30 6.97 7.08 -2.19
CA PHE A 30 5.83 6.19 -1.97
C PHE A 30 5.58 5.32 -3.21
N GLN A 31 5.37 4.05 -2.98
CA GLN A 31 4.77 3.16 -3.97
C GLN A 31 3.28 3.48 -4.07
N VAL A 32 2.85 4.06 -5.19
CA VAL A 32 1.47 4.56 -5.37
C VAL A 32 0.52 3.44 -5.79
N THR A 33 1.06 2.29 -6.21
CA THR A 33 0.28 1.11 -6.55
C THR A 33 0.40 0.04 -5.48
N GLN A 34 -0.49 -0.92 -5.52
CA GLN A 34 -0.51 -2.09 -4.62
C GLN A 34 0.42 -3.23 -5.08
N GLU A 35 1.57 -2.93 -5.65
CA GLU A 35 2.45 -3.89 -6.34
C GLU A 35 2.77 -5.13 -5.49
N TYR A 36 3.16 -4.94 -4.25
CA TYR A 36 3.52 -6.04 -3.36
C TYR A 36 2.34 -6.63 -2.57
N LEU A 37 1.17 -6.08 -2.77
CA LEU A 37 -0.10 -6.66 -2.30
C LEU A 37 -0.83 -7.43 -3.42
N GLY A 38 -0.16 -7.62 -4.56
CA GLY A 38 -0.72 -8.24 -5.76
C GLY A 38 -1.42 -7.23 -6.68
N HIS A 39 -0.91 -7.10 -7.89
CA HIS A 39 -1.55 -6.33 -8.96
C HIS A 39 -2.77 -7.08 -9.48
N SER A 40 -3.89 -7.01 -8.81
CA SER A 40 -5.12 -7.69 -9.17
C SER A 40 -6.33 -6.78 -9.06
N ASN A 41 -7.48 -7.26 -9.49
CA ASN A 41 -8.73 -6.52 -9.44
C ASN A 41 -9.33 -6.48 -8.02
N HIS A 42 -8.54 -6.08 -7.05
CA HIS A 42 -8.98 -5.83 -5.68
C HIS A 42 -8.68 -4.40 -5.26
N ILE A 43 -9.53 -3.85 -4.41
CA ILE A 43 -9.29 -2.53 -3.83
C ILE A 43 -8.21 -2.65 -2.75
N ALA A 44 -7.21 -1.80 -2.82
CA ALA A 44 -6.25 -1.57 -1.74
C ALA A 44 -5.97 -0.08 -1.64
N TYR A 45 -6.72 0.62 -0.80
CA TYR A 45 -6.59 2.05 -0.60
C TYR A 45 -5.45 2.33 0.38
N LEU A 46 -4.40 3.00 -0.09
CA LEU A 46 -3.14 3.14 0.63
C LEU A 46 -3.05 4.43 1.47
N ALA A 47 -4.00 5.34 1.32
CA ALA A 47 -3.95 6.64 1.99
C ALA A 47 -3.90 6.55 3.53
N PRO A 48 -4.61 5.62 4.20
CA PRO A 48 -4.49 5.48 5.66
C PRO A 48 -3.05 5.24 6.12
N MET A 49 -2.33 4.35 5.44
CA MET A 49 -0.92 4.06 5.73
C MET A 49 -0.02 5.28 5.50
N TRP A 50 -0.23 6.01 4.40
CA TRP A 50 0.55 7.23 4.13
C TRP A 50 0.24 8.34 5.15
N LYS A 51 -1.00 8.42 5.60
CA LYS A 51 -1.40 9.38 6.62
C LYS A 51 -0.67 9.13 7.94
N GLU A 52 -0.55 7.90 8.38
CA GLU A 52 0.26 7.53 9.55
C GLU A 52 1.72 7.98 9.40
N PHE A 53 2.29 7.80 8.20
CA PHE A 53 3.64 8.29 7.92
C PHE A 53 3.75 9.81 8.08
N PHE A 54 2.85 10.58 7.50
CA PHE A 54 2.88 12.05 7.60
C PHE A 54 2.66 12.55 9.03
N GLU A 55 1.93 11.83 9.84
CA GLU A 55 1.73 12.14 11.27
C GLU A 55 2.96 11.82 12.11
N PHE A 56 3.71 10.79 11.71
CA PHE A 56 4.92 10.37 12.40
C PHE A 56 6.12 11.27 12.08
N VAL A 57 6.31 11.67 10.83
CA VAL A 57 7.48 12.43 10.39
C VAL A 57 7.31 13.90 10.74
N PRO A 58 8.28 14.52 11.44
CA PRO A 58 8.25 15.95 11.70
C PRO A 58 8.13 16.75 10.38
N ALA A 59 7.12 17.59 10.29
CA ALA A 59 6.79 18.32 9.06
C ALA A 59 7.94 19.16 8.50
N ASN A 60 8.85 19.62 9.35
CA ASN A 60 10.00 20.42 8.96
C ASN A 60 11.18 19.58 8.43
N SER A 61 11.20 18.27 8.67
CA SER A 61 12.26 17.37 8.18
C SER A 61 11.97 16.82 6.79
N LEU A 62 10.71 16.73 6.40
CA LEU A 62 10.29 16.22 5.09
C LEU A 62 10.36 17.33 4.05
N LYS A 63 11.29 17.22 3.09
CA LYS A 63 11.55 18.24 2.06
C LYS A 63 10.96 17.88 0.69
N ALA A 64 10.78 16.63 0.41
CA ALA A 64 10.17 16.17 -0.84
C ALA A 64 9.47 14.84 -0.66
N VAL A 65 8.42 14.65 -1.43
CA VAL A 65 7.67 13.40 -1.55
C VAL A 65 7.56 13.05 -3.02
N ALA A 66 7.98 11.86 -3.40
CA ALA A 66 7.81 11.32 -4.75
C ALA A 66 6.85 10.14 -4.73
N GLY A 67 6.04 10.01 -5.77
CA GLY A 67 5.20 8.85 -6.00
C GLY A 67 5.73 8.04 -7.18
N VAL A 68 5.87 6.74 -7.01
CA VAL A 68 6.30 5.83 -8.07
C VAL A 68 5.29 4.71 -8.26
N ALA A 69 5.20 4.21 -9.49
CA ALA A 69 4.35 3.09 -9.82
C ALA A 69 4.84 2.37 -11.07
N ASN A 70 4.81 1.05 -11.03
CA ASN A 70 5.07 0.20 -12.18
C ASN A 70 3.75 -0.16 -12.88
N ILE A 71 3.29 0.70 -13.77
CA ILE A 71 2.03 0.47 -14.49
C ILE A 71 2.23 -0.12 -15.89
N GLY A 72 3.47 -0.10 -16.40
CA GLY A 72 3.77 -0.56 -17.75
C GLY A 72 2.92 0.16 -18.79
N THR A 73 2.20 -0.61 -19.60
CA THR A 73 1.26 -0.11 -20.61
C THR A 73 -0.20 -0.19 -20.15
N ASP A 74 -0.44 -0.43 -18.86
CA ASP A 74 -1.80 -0.54 -18.33
C ASP A 74 -2.53 0.80 -18.47
N VAL A 75 -3.74 0.76 -19.01
CA VAL A 75 -4.59 1.94 -19.20
C VAL A 75 -5.56 2.15 -18.03
N ASN A 76 -5.56 1.27 -17.06
CA ASN A 76 -6.52 1.22 -15.97
C ASN A 76 -5.85 1.23 -14.58
N TRP A 77 -4.81 2.05 -14.42
CA TRP A 77 -4.18 2.33 -13.13
C TRP A 77 -3.74 1.08 -12.35
N CYS A 78 -3.18 0.09 -13.05
CA CYS A 78 -2.74 -1.19 -12.48
C CYS A 78 -3.88 -2.11 -12.03
N GLY A 79 -4.92 -2.23 -12.85
CA GLY A 79 -5.84 -3.34 -12.75
C GLY A 79 -7.31 -2.98 -12.70
N HIS A 80 -7.70 -1.84 -12.15
CA HIS A 80 -9.10 -1.44 -12.05
C HIS A 80 -9.27 0.04 -11.66
N PRO A 81 -10.47 0.63 -11.89
CA PRO A 81 -10.71 2.06 -11.65
C PRO A 81 -10.37 2.54 -10.24
N PHE A 82 -10.58 1.72 -9.21
CA PHE A 82 -10.27 2.10 -7.84
C PHE A 82 -8.77 2.26 -7.56
N ALA A 83 -7.90 1.67 -8.36
CA ALA A 83 -6.45 1.92 -8.24
C ALA A 83 -6.11 3.40 -8.47
N GLN A 84 -6.90 4.13 -9.26
CA GLN A 84 -6.76 5.58 -9.43
C GLN A 84 -6.88 6.34 -8.11
N SER A 85 -7.66 5.85 -7.14
CA SER A 85 -7.83 6.51 -5.86
C SER A 85 -6.51 6.73 -5.13
N ASN A 86 -5.55 5.82 -5.28
CA ASN A 86 -4.22 5.95 -4.67
C ASN A 86 -3.42 7.11 -5.30
N TRP A 87 -3.51 7.28 -6.62
CA TRP A 87 -2.88 8.40 -7.31
C TRP A 87 -3.45 9.73 -6.86
N TYR A 88 -4.78 9.79 -6.77
CA TYR A 88 -5.48 10.96 -6.27
C TYR A 88 -5.08 11.27 -4.83
N ALA A 89 -5.11 10.27 -3.96
CA ALA A 89 -4.76 10.42 -2.55
C ALA A 89 -3.29 10.84 -2.36
N PHE A 90 -2.37 10.26 -3.13
CA PHE A 90 -0.97 10.69 -3.10
C PHE A 90 -0.84 12.19 -3.40
N GLY A 91 -1.46 12.66 -4.48
CA GLY A 91 -1.43 14.08 -4.85
C GLY A 91 -2.03 14.98 -3.78
N ARG A 92 -3.14 14.56 -3.16
CA ARG A 92 -3.79 15.33 -2.08
C ARG A 92 -2.93 15.42 -0.83
N LEU A 93 -2.36 14.30 -0.38
CA LEU A 93 -1.50 14.26 0.81
C LEU A 93 -0.14 14.93 0.60
N ALA A 94 0.44 14.81 -0.58
CA ALA A 94 1.67 15.52 -0.92
C ALA A 94 1.49 17.06 -0.91
N TRP A 95 0.30 17.52 -1.28
CA TRP A 95 -0.05 18.93 -1.25
C TRP A 95 -0.47 19.43 0.14
N ASN A 96 -1.29 18.64 0.82
CA ASN A 96 -1.80 18.98 2.15
C ASN A 96 -1.88 17.73 3.03
N PRO A 97 -0.83 17.42 3.80
CA PRO A 97 -0.79 16.24 4.67
C PRO A 97 -1.75 16.32 5.88
N SER A 98 -2.43 17.45 6.09
CA SER A 98 -3.42 17.57 7.16
C SER A 98 -4.78 16.95 6.83
N LEU A 99 -5.06 16.66 5.54
CA LEU A 99 -6.29 16.00 5.13
C LEU A 99 -6.39 14.60 5.72
N SER A 100 -7.60 14.15 6.04
CA SER A 100 -7.82 12.78 6.45
C SER A 100 -7.98 11.86 5.22
N SER A 101 -7.71 10.58 5.43
CA SER A 101 -7.89 9.58 4.37
C SER A 101 -9.33 9.43 3.95
N GLU A 102 -10.26 9.58 4.90
CA GLU A 102 -11.70 9.56 4.68
C GLU A 102 -12.18 10.73 3.82
N GLU A 103 -11.71 11.95 4.13
CA GLU A 103 -12.03 13.14 3.33
C GLU A 103 -11.58 12.96 1.88
N ILE A 104 -10.37 12.45 1.67
CA ILE A 104 -9.82 12.23 0.33
C ILE A 104 -10.59 11.13 -0.41
N ALA A 105 -10.93 10.03 0.27
CA ALA A 105 -11.71 8.95 -0.33
C ALA A 105 -13.10 9.45 -0.76
N GLU A 106 -13.78 10.20 0.10
CA GLU A 106 -15.09 10.77 -0.16
C GLU A 106 -15.05 11.76 -1.34
N GLU A 107 -14.06 12.64 -1.37
CA GLU A 107 -13.82 13.59 -2.44
C GLU A 107 -13.63 12.87 -3.79
N TRP A 108 -12.77 11.84 -3.81
CA TRP A 108 -12.51 11.06 -5.01
C TRP A 108 -13.75 10.30 -5.50
N LEU A 109 -14.50 9.68 -4.61
CA LEU A 109 -15.73 8.97 -4.94
C LEU A 109 -16.77 9.90 -5.54
N LYS A 110 -16.96 11.08 -4.96
CA LYS A 110 -17.92 12.09 -5.44
C LYS A 110 -17.56 12.64 -6.83
N GLN A 111 -16.28 12.77 -7.11
CA GLN A 111 -15.82 13.25 -8.42
C GLN A 111 -15.86 12.16 -9.48
N THR A 112 -15.66 10.90 -9.10
CA THR A 112 -15.48 9.79 -10.04
C THR A 112 -16.79 9.09 -10.39
N PHE A 113 -17.68 8.92 -9.42
CA PHE A 113 -18.90 8.13 -9.58
C PHE A 113 -20.18 8.92 -9.37
N THR A 114 -20.48 9.33 -8.15
CA THR A 114 -21.72 10.01 -7.78
C THR A 114 -21.60 10.71 -6.43
N THR A 115 -22.46 11.72 -6.21
CA THR A 115 -22.57 12.41 -4.92
C THR A 115 -23.60 11.77 -3.98
N GLU A 116 -24.25 10.69 -4.39
CA GLU A 116 -25.27 10.01 -3.59
C GLU A 116 -24.68 9.35 -2.35
N ALA A 117 -25.13 9.78 -1.18
CA ALA A 117 -24.63 9.28 0.10
C ALA A 117 -24.83 7.77 0.28
N ALA A 118 -25.88 7.20 -0.31
CA ALA A 118 -26.17 5.78 -0.30
C ALA A 118 -25.11 4.93 -1.02
N PHE A 119 -24.36 5.54 -1.95
CA PHE A 119 -23.21 4.92 -2.60
C PHE A 119 -21.90 5.31 -1.88
N VAL A 120 -21.70 6.61 -1.66
CA VAL A 120 -20.42 7.16 -1.19
C VAL A 120 -20.03 6.59 0.18
N ASN A 121 -20.97 6.55 1.14
CA ASN A 121 -20.65 6.15 2.50
C ASN A 121 -20.17 4.68 2.58
N PRO A 122 -20.94 3.68 2.13
CA PRO A 122 -20.50 2.30 2.25
C PRO A 122 -19.26 1.99 1.41
N VAL A 123 -19.09 2.64 0.25
CA VAL A 123 -17.89 2.41 -0.58
C VAL A 123 -16.65 3.03 0.06
N LYS A 124 -16.78 4.20 0.68
CA LYS A 124 -15.70 4.79 1.47
C LYS A 124 -15.26 3.87 2.61
N ASP A 125 -16.21 3.32 3.36
CA ASP A 125 -15.91 2.39 4.45
C ASP A 125 -15.15 1.15 3.93
N ILE A 126 -15.58 0.57 2.82
CA ILE A 126 -14.85 -0.53 2.15
C ILE A 126 -13.44 -0.08 1.74
N MET A 127 -13.27 1.11 1.20
CA MET A 127 -11.94 1.62 0.84
C MET A 127 -11.04 1.74 2.07
N MET A 128 -11.54 2.29 3.17
CA MET A 128 -10.75 2.49 4.39
C MET A 128 -10.22 1.17 4.96
N ASP A 129 -11.00 0.10 4.92
CA ASP A 129 -10.62 -1.21 5.45
C ASP A 129 -9.84 -2.07 4.41
N SER A 130 -9.82 -1.66 3.15
CA SER A 130 -9.39 -2.51 2.04
C SER A 130 -7.91 -2.91 2.10
N ARG A 131 -7.02 -2.02 2.53
CA ARG A 131 -5.59 -2.35 2.63
C ARG A 131 -5.36 -3.47 3.65
N GLU A 132 -5.94 -3.36 4.83
CA GLU A 132 -5.78 -4.38 5.87
C GLU A 132 -6.37 -5.72 5.43
N ALA A 133 -7.54 -5.70 4.82
CA ALA A 133 -8.14 -6.90 4.25
C ALA A 133 -7.22 -7.58 3.22
N VAL A 134 -6.56 -6.79 2.36
CA VAL A 134 -5.60 -7.34 1.38
C VAL A 134 -4.35 -7.89 2.07
N VAL A 135 -3.83 -7.20 3.08
CA VAL A 135 -2.69 -7.69 3.88
C VAL A 135 -3.00 -9.03 4.53
N ASP A 136 -4.19 -9.17 5.09
CA ASP A 136 -4.61 -10.38 5.80
C ASP A 136 -4.59 -11.63 4.91
N TYR A 137 -4.98 -11.52 3.65
CA TYR A 137 -4.94 -12.69 2.75
C TYR A 137 -3.70 -12.79 1.87
N MET A 138 -3.01 -11.68 1.60
CA MET A 138 -1.77 -11.69 0.81
C MET A 138 -0.52 -11.95 1.65
N MET A 139 -0.55 -11.60 2.92
CA MET A 139 0.56 -11.79 3.87
C MET A 139 0.06 -12.40 5.19
N PRO A 140 -0.63 -13.54 5.15
CA PRO A 140 -1.28 -14.10 6.32
C PRO A 140 -0.28 -14.33 7.45
N MET A 141 -0.64 -13.91 8.66
CA MET A 141 0.19 -14.05 9.86
C MET A 141 1.59 -13.39 9.76
N GLY A 142 1.76 -12.40 8.90
CA GLY A 142 3.05 -11.75 8.67
C GLY A 142 4.03 -12.55 7.81
N LEU A 143 3.57 -13.60 7.17
CA LEU A 143 4.34 -14.35 6.19
C LEU A 143 4.61 -13.53 4.93
N HIS A 144 5.50 -14.03 4.08
CA HIS A 144 5.78 -13.37 2.81
C HIS A 144 4.54 -13.35 1.91
N HIS A 145 4.39 -12.26 1.15
CA HIS A 145 3.23 -12.04 0.28
C HIS A 145 3.02 -13.16 -0.76
N LEU A 146 1.76 -13.43 -1.06
CA LEU A 146 1.32 -14.51 -1.94
C LEU A 146 1.11 -14.03 -3.39
N PHE A 147 2.02 -13.27 -3.95
CA PHE A 147 1.95 -12.87 -5.34
C PHE A 147 2.88 -13.68 -6.25
N ALA A 148 2.59 -13.69 -7.53
CA ALA A 148 3.43 -14.32 -8.53
C ALA A 148 4.73 -13.56 -8.72
N TRP A 149 5.83 -14.28 -8.67
CA TRP A 149 7.13 -13.72 -8.96
C TRP A 149 7.22 -13.26 -10.43
N GLY A 150 7.71 -12.08 -10.63
CA GLY A 150 7.99 -11.52 -11.97
C GLY A 150 6.93 -10.54 -12.47
N HIS A 151 5.67 -10.71 -12.13
CA HIS A 151 4.62 -9.76 -12.50
C HIS A 151 3.78 -9.25 -11.33
N HIS A 152 3.98 -9.79 -10.15
CA HIS A 152 3.37 -9.36 -8.89
C HIS A 152 1.84 -9.43 -8.84
N TYR A 153 1.19 -10.16 -9.75
CA TYR A 153 -0.23 -10.44 -9.66
C TYR A 153 -0.50 -11.50 -8.58
N GLY A 154 -1.61 -11.42 -7.93
CA GLY A 154 -1.94 -12.36 -6.86
C GLY A 154 -3.37 -12.23 -6.35
N PRO A 155 -3.76 -13.11 -5.44
CA PRO A 155 -2.94 -14.15 -4.79
C PRO A 155 -2.59 -15.32 -5.72
N GLU A 156 -1.35 -15.77 -5.67
CA GLU A 156 -0.87 -16.91 -6.46
C GLU A 156 -0.06 -17.88 -5.57
N PRO A 157 -0.75 -18.56 -4.64
CA PRO A 157 -0.11 -19.37 -3.59
C PRO A 157 0.69 -20.56 -4.10
N TRP A 158 0.45 -20.98 -5.33
CA TRP A 158 1.19 -22.08 -5.99
C TRP A 158 2.46 -21.60 -6.72
N CYS A 159 2.77 -20.29 -6.72
CA CYS A 159 3.93 -19.76 -7.43
C CYS A 159 5.23 -20.41 -6.93
N ALA A 160 5.99 -20.97 -7.85
CA ALA A 160 7.31 -21.52 -7.61
C ALA A 160 8.17 -21.34 -8.88
N ILE A 161 9.30 -20.69 -8.73
CA ILE A 161 10.24 -20.46 -9.84
C ILE A 161 11.53 -21.21 -9.56
N PRO A 162 11.98 -22.06 -10.49
CA PRO A 162 13.27 -22.74 -10.35
C PRO A 162 14.43 -21.76 -10.17
N GLY A 163 15.26 -22.01 -9.16
CA GLY A 163 16.43 -21.19 -8.87
C GLY A 163 16.18 -19.94 -8.04
N ALA A 164 14.90 -19.60 -7.76
CA ALA A 164 14.60 -18.55 -6.79
C ALA A 164 14.83 -19.01 -5.34
N ARG A 165 15.04 -18.08 -4.43
CA ARG A 165 15.13 -18.40 -3.01
C ARG A 165 13.82 -19.05 -2.55
N PRO A 166 13.87 -20.23 -1.89
CA PRO A 166 12.66 -20.92 -1.48
C PRO A 166 11.76 -20.07 -0.56
N ASP A 167 12.35 -19.31 0.35
CA ASP A 167 11.68 -18.43 1.31
C ASP A 167 11.01 -17.20 0.67
N TRP A 168 11.19 -16.98 -0.62
CA TRP A 168 10.49 -15.95 -1.38
C TRP A 168 9.30 -16.49 -2.15
N MET A 169 9.14 -17.80 -2.19
CA MET A 169 8.10 -18.44 -2.98
C MET A 169 6.88 -18.77 -2.10
N PRO A 170 5.67 -18.38 -2.52
CA PRO A 170 4.44 -18.71 -1.81
C PRO A 170 4.31 -20.20 -1.49
N SER A 171 4.69 -21.06 -2.41
CA SER A 171 4.65 -22.52 -2.24
C SER A 171 5.53 -23.05 -1.09
N TYR A 172 6.48 -22.27 -0.61
CA TYR A 172 7.27 -22.62 0.59
C TYR A 172 6.40 -22.58 1.83
N TYR A 173 5.62 -21.53 1.97
CA TYR A 173 4.75 -21.32 3.14
C TYR A 173 3.53 -22.22 3.15
N HIS A 174 3.07 -22.65 1.97
CA HIS A 174 2.00 -23.64 1.83
C HIS A 174 2.28 -25.02 2.48
N LYS A 175 3.55 -25.31 2.70
CA LYS A 175 3.99 -26.55 3.33
C LYS A 175 4.17 -26.42 4.84
N ALA A 176 3.97 -25.22 5.39
CA ALA A 176 4.06 -25.00 6.82
C ALA A 176 2.88 -25.68 7.52
N ASP A 177 3.17 -26.72 8.29
CA ASP A 177 2.20 -27.49 9.07
C ASP A 177 2.29 -27.24 10.58
N LYS A 178 3.24 -26.42 10.99
CA LYS A 178 3.53 -26.07 12.37
C LYS A 178 3.95 -24.60 12.46
N VAL A 179 3.56 -24.00 13.57
CA VAL A 179 4.16 -22.73 13.98
C VAL A 179 5.59 -23.03 14.43
N GLY A 180 6.55 -22.50 13.69
CA GLY A 180 7.97 -22.66 13.97
C GLY A 180 8.42 -21.92 15.22
#